data_bbde6f7f5ee55713ba475860c14e0221
#
_entry.id   bbde6f7f5ee55713ba475860c14e0221
#
_cell.length_a   1.000
_cell.length_b   1.000
_cell.length_c   1.000
_cell.angle_alpha   90.00
_cell.angle_beta   90.00
_cell.angle_gamma   90.00
#
_symmetry.space_group_name_H-M   'P 1'
#
loop_
_entity.id
_entity.type
_entity.pdbx_description
1 polymer ?
#
loop_
_entity_poly.entity_id
_entity_poly.type
_entity_poly.pdbx_seq_one_letter_code
_entity_poly.pdbx_strand_id
1 'polypeptide(L)'
;YFVIAFFFALLFACFEYSHLDKCLAIMGADLLSSFEPAPLSALILFILFTAFINLIMVSATSKWAFMSFIFIPMFAQMGISPDVTQCAFRIGDSSTNAITPFLFYMPLVLTYMRQYDKQITYGSLLKYTWRYSLCILAAWTLLFIVWYLLKIPMGL
;
A
#
# COMPACT_ATOMS: atom_id res chain seq x y z
N TYR A 1 -5.38 -3.04 -21.78
CA TYR A 1 -4.56 -3.76 -20.78
C TYR A 1 -3.22 -4.20 -21.35
N PHE A 2 -3.15 -4.86 -22.51
CA PHE A 2 -1.90 -5.36 -23.11
C PHE A 2 -0.87 -4.24 -23.37
N VAL A 3 -1.30 -3.10 -23.89
CA VAL A 3 -0.42 -1.95 -24.16
C VAL A 3 0.18 -1.41 -22.87
N ILE A 4 -0.64 -1.28 -21.84
CA ILE A 4 -0.19 -0.82 -20.52
C ILE A 4 0.80 -1.82 -19.91
N ALA A 5 0.50 -3.12 -19.98
CA ALA A 5 1.39 -4.18 -19.50
C ALA A 5 2.74 -4.17 -20.21
N PHE A 6 2.74 -3.92 -21.53
CA PHE A 6 3.98 -3.78 -22.33
C PHE A 6 4.84 -2.61 -21.86
N PHE A 7 4.23 -1.43 -21.65
CA PHE A 7 4.96 -0.27 -21.15
C PHE A 7 5.52 -0.48 -19.73
N PHE A 8 4.76 -1.15 -18.86
CA PHE A 8 5.26 -1.51 -17.53
C PHE A 8 6.42 -2.50 -17.62
N ALA A 9 6.34 -3.52 -18.47
CA ALA A 9 7.42 -4.48 -18.67
C ALA A 9 8.69 -3.79 -19.19
N LEU A 10 8.53 -2.85 -20.12
CA LEU A 10 9.64 -2.04 -20.63
C LEU A 10 10.26 -1.16 -19.53
N LEU A 11 9.44 -0.50 -18.73
CA LEU A 11 9.88 0.32 -17.61
C LEU A 11 10.68 -0.53 -16.61
N PHE A 12 10.19 -1.72 -16.24
CA PHE A 12 10.87 -2.62 -15.32
C PHE A 12 12.19 -3.13 -15.89
N ALA A 13 12.23 -3.49 -17.18
CA ALA A 13 13.47 -3.87 -17.86
C ALA A 13 14.50 -2.74 -17.83
N CYS A 14 14.08 -1.48 -18.04
CA CYS A 14 14.96 -0.33 -17.93
C CYS A 14 15.48 -0.12 -16.51
N PHE A 15 14.64 -0.30 -15.50
CA PHE A 15 15.02 -0.20 -14.09
C PHE A 15 16.05 -1.27 -13.71
N GLU A 16 15.83 -2.52 -14.12
CA GLU A 16 16.76 -3.63 -13.87
C GLU A 16 18.08 -3.44 -14.60
N TYR A 17 18.04 -3.05 -15.87
CA TYR A 17 19.24 -2.80 -16.69
C TYR A 17 20.08 -1.63 -16.16
N SER A 18 19.44 -0.58 -15.68
CA SER A 18 20.10 0.60 -15.09
C SER A 18 20.59 0.38 -13.65
N HIS A 19 20.28 -0.77 -13.03
CA HIS A 19 20.51 -1.04 -11.60
C HIS A 19 19.93 0.01 -10.65
N LEU A 20 18.95 0.77 -11.11
CA LEU A 20 18.25 1.79 -10.32
C LEU A 20 17.49 1.16 -9.16
N ASP A 21 16.96 -0.05 -9.34
CA ASP A 21 16.34 -0.87 -8.30
C ASP A 21 17.27 -1.08 -7.10
N LYS A 22 18.52 -1.49 -7.36
CA LYS A 22 19.53 -1.71 -6.33
C LYS A 22 19.98 -0.40 -5.68
N CYS A 23 20.17 0.64 -6.48
CA CYS A 23 20.56 1.95 -5.97
C CYS A 23 19.49 2.53 -5.03
N LEU A 24 18.23 2.49 -5.44
CA LEU A 24 17.10 2.94 -4.62
C LEU A 24 16.91 2.07 -3.37
N ALA A 25 17.12 0.75 -3.48
CA ALA A 25 17.04 -0.16 -2.35
C ALA A 25 18.13 0.15 -1.30
N ILE A 26 19.37 0.38 -1.74
CA ILE A 26 20.48 0.73 -0.84
C ILE A 26 20.25 2.09 -0.21
N MET A 27 19.93 3.12 -1.01
CA MET A 27 19.64 4.46 -0.48
C MET A 27 18.45 4.45 0.49
N GLY A 28 17.40 3.69 0.18
CA GLY A 28 16.26 3.55 1.05
C GLY A 28 16.59 2.82 2.35
N ALA A 29 17.38 1.75 2.28
CA ALA A 29 17.85 1.02 3.45
C ALA A 29 18.79 1.88 4.33
N ASP A 30 19.70 2.65 3.73
CA ASP A 30 20.60 3.56 4.44
C ASP A 30 19.82 4.69 5.13
N LEU A 31 18.83 5.24 4.44
CA LEU A 31 17.95 6.27 5.00
C LEU A 31 17.13 5.73 6.17
N LEU A 32 16.60 4.52 6.05
CA LEU A 32 15.90 3.85 7.14
C LEU A 32 16.86 3.51 8.30
N SER A 33 18.05 2.98 8.01
CA SER A 33 19.04 2.63 9.02
C SER A 33 19.55 3.84 9.81
N SER A 34 19.59 5.02 9.17
CA SER A 34 19.95 6.28 9.83
C SER A 34 18.99 6.67 10.95
N PHE A 35 17.76 6.18 10.93
CA PHE A 35 16.77 6.36 12.00
C PHE A 35 16.76 5.22 13.01
N GLU A 36 17.63 4.19 12.85
CA GLU A 36 17.62 2.95 13.66
C GLU A 36 16.21 2.36 13.87
N PRO A 37 15.33 2.31 12.87
CA PRO A 37 14.03 1.73 13.07
C PRO A 37 14.18 0.23 13.28
N ALA A 38 13.64 -0.27 14.36
CA ALA A 38 13.43 -1.71 14.47
C ALA A 38 12.64 -2.20 13.23
N PRO A 39 12.87 -3.42 12.72
CA PRO A 39 12.19 -3.92 11.52
C PRO A 39 10.67 -3.72 11.53
N LEU A 40 10.07 -3.81 12.73
CA LEU A 40 8.64 -3.59 12.93
C LEU A 40 8.21 -2.14 12.66
N SER A 41 8.99 -1.16 13.08
CA SER A 41 8.65 0.26 12.85
C SER A 41 8.78 0.64 11.37
N ALA A 42 9.74 0.06 10.64
CA ALA A 42 9.85 0.22 9.21
C ALA A 42 8.63 -0.35 8.47
N LEU A 43 8.11 -1.50 8.90
CA LEU A 43 6.90 -2.09 8.35
C LEU A 43 5.65 -1.26 8.64
N ILE A 44 5.52 -0.71 9.85
CA ILE A 44 4.40 0.20 10.19
C ILE A 44 4.46 1.46 9.32
N LEU A 45 5.64 2.06 9.17
CA LEU A 45 5.82 3.21 8.29
C LEU A 45 5.47 2.88 6.84
N PHE A 46 5.82 1.69 6.37
CA PHE A 46 5.47 1.21 5.04
C PHE A 46 3.96 1.01 4.87
N ILE A 47 3.24 0.49 5.88
CA ILE A 47 1.78 0.39 5.88
C ILE A 47 1.15 1.79 5.72
N LEU A 48 1.61 2.77 6.51
CA LEU A 48 1.10 4.14 6.44
C LEU A 48 1.43 4.82 5.11
N PHE A 49 2.62 4.61 4.58
CA PHE A 49 3.04 5.09 3.27
C PHE A 49 2.17 4.51 2.15
N THR A 50 1.93 3.20 2.19
CA THR A 50 1.05 2.53 1.22
C THR A 50 -0.39 3.03 1.31
N ALA A 51 -0.90 3.23 2.53
CA ALA A 51 -2.22 3.81 2.76
C ALA A 51 -2.34 5.23 2.18
N PHE A 52 -1.30 6.05 2.32
CA PHE A 52 -1.25 7.39 1.72
C PHE A 52 -1.23 7.33 0.19
N ILE A 53 -0.38 6.50 -0.40
CA ILE A 53 -0.32 6.34 -1.86
C ILE A 53 -1.64 5.82 -2.43
N ASN A 54 -2.37 4.98 -1.68
CA ASN A 54 -3.67 4.47 -2.11
C ASN A 54 -4.73 5.55 -2.34
N LEU A 55 -4.61 6.71 -1.69
CA LEU A 55 -5.50 7.84 -1.95
C LEU A 55 -5.35 8.39 -3.37
N ILE A 56 -4.18 8.24 -3.98
CA ILE A 56 -3.84 8.76 -5.31
C ILE A 56 -3.89 7.63 -6.36
N MET A 57 -3.29 6.48 -6.04
CA MET A 57 -3.16 5.33 -6.93
C MET A 57 -4.06 4.18 -6.48
N VAL A 58 -5.21 4.02 -7.11
CA VAL A 58 -6.24 3.03 -6.72
C VAL A 58 -5.91 1.61 -7.17
N SER A 59 -5.16 1.45 -8.27
CA SER A 59 -4.84 0.11 -8.80
C SER A 59 -3.82 -0.61 -7.92
N ALA A 60 -4.29 -1.59 -7.14
CA ALA A 60 -3.44 -2.42 -6.27
C ALA A 60 -2.35 -3.17 -7.04
N THR A 61 -2.70 -3.72 -8.22
CA THR A 61 -1.77 -4.49 -9.04
C THR A 61 -0.63 -3.62 -9.58
N SER A 62 -0.96 -2.46 -10.16
CA SER A 62 0.04 -1.53 -10.71
C SER A 62 0.91 -0.94 -9.60
N LYS A 63 0.31 -0.62 -8.47
CA LYS A 63 1.00 -0.11 -7.29
C LYS A 63 1.98 -1.14 -6.73
N TRP A 64 1.54 -2.39 -6.56
CA TRP A 64 2.40 -3.46 -6.09
C TRP A 64 3.53 -3.75 -7.07
N ALA A 65 3.25 -3.81 -8.37
CA ALA A 65 4.26 -4.00 -9.39
C ALA A 65 5.40 -2.97 -9.27
N PHE A 66 5.07 -1.70 -9.04
CA PHE A 66 6.07 -0.65 -8.85
C PHE A 66 6.76 -0.72 -7.47
N MET A 67 5.98 -0.86 -6.39
CA MET A 67 6.52 -0.82 -5.02
C MET A 67 7.36 -2.06 -4.69
N SER A 68 6.99 -3.24 -5.20
CA SER A 68 7.73 -4.48 -4.93
C SER A 68 9.18 -4.41 -5.41
N PHE A 69 9.44 -3.76 -6.54
CA PHE A 69 10.80 -3.59 -7.09
C PHE A 69 11.74 -2.83 -6.13
N ILE A 70 11.21 -1.89 -5.38
CA ILE A 70 11.99 -1.03 -4.48
C ILE A 70 12.00 -1.62 -3.07
N PHE A 71 10.81 -1.94 -2.54
CA PHE A 71 10.66 -2.27 -1.12
C PHE A 71 11.04 -3.71 -0.78
N ILE A 72 10.86 -4.68 -1.67
CA ILE A 72 11.28 -6.07 -1.39
C ILE A 72 12.80 -6.17 -1.19
N PRO A 73 13.65 -5.70 -2.11
CA PRO A 73 15.10 -5.76 -1.90
C PRO A 73 15.57 -4.88 -0.74
N MET A 74 14.92 -3.76 -0.49
CA MET A 74 15.22 -2.89 0.65
C MET A 74 14.95 -3.59 1.99
N PHE A 75 13.77 -4.19 2.16
CA PHE A 75 13.41 -4.90 3.39
C PHE A 75 14.16 -6.23 3.54
N ALA A 76 14.54 -6.88 2.44
CA ALA A 76 15.39 -8.08 2.48
C ALA A 76 16.77 -7.78 3.11
N GLN A 77 17.34 -6.59 2.90
CA GLN A 77 18.58 -6.17 3.58
C GLN A 77 18.41 -5.99 5.10
N MET A 78 17.19 -5.71 5.55
CA MET A 78 16.83 -5.65 6.98
C MET A 78 16.42 -7.02 7.55
N GLY A 79 16.52 -8.09 6.76
CA GLY A 79 16.13 -9.44 7.18
C GLY A 79 14.61 -9.68 7.19
N ILE A 80 13.83 -8.84 6.52
CA ILE A 80 12.38 -8.98 6.39
C ILE A 80 12.06 -9.78 5.13
N SER A 81 11.25 -10.82 5.27
CA SER A 81 10.86 -11.67 4.15
C SER A 81 9.85 -10.99 3.20
N PRO A 82 9.82 -11.37 1.91
CA PRO A 82 8.92 -10.77 0.92
C PRO A 82 7.44 -10.96 1.24
N ASP A 83 7.05 -12.06 1.87
CA ASP A 83 5.67 -12.36 2.28
C ASP A 83 5.18 -11.37 3.35
N VAL A 84 6.02 -11.04 4.34
CA VAL A 84 5.74 -10.03 5.36
C VAL A 84 5.57 -8.66 4.72
N THR A 85 6.45 -8.31 3.78
CA THR A 85 6.37 -7.04 3.02
C THR A 85 5.08 -6.95 2.22
N GLN A 86 4.68 -8.03 1.56
CA GLN A 86 3.43 -8.09 0.80
C GLN A 86 2.20 -7.98 1.70
N CYS A 87 2.23 -8.62 2.87
CA CYS A 87 1.16 -8.52 3.86
C CYS A 87 0.99 -7.07 4.35
N ALA A 88 2.09 -6.41 4.70
CA ALA A 88 2.10 -5.01 5.10
C ALA A 88 1.54 -4.08 3.99
N PHE A 89 1.95 -4.31 2.73
CA PHE A 89 1.39 -3.60 1.58
C PHE A 89 -0.14 -3.77 1.50
N ARG A 90 -0.64 -4.99 1.62
CA ARG A 90 -2.08 -5.29 1.53
C ARG A 90 -2.89 -4.61 2.62
N ILE A 91 -2.37 -4.48 3.81
CA ILE A 91 -3.03 -3.78 4.93
C ILE A 91 -3.20 -2.29 4.59
N GLY A 92 -2.13 -1.63 4.14
CA GLY A 92 -2.19 -0.23 3.75
C GLY A 92 -3.11 0.02 2.55
N ASP A 93 -3.02 -0.85 1.54
CA ASP A 93 -3.79 -0.77 0.31
C ASP A 93 -5.31 -0.92 0.56
N SER A 94 -5.72 -1.95 1.27
CA SER A 94 -7.14 -2.27 1.45
C SER A 94 -7.86 -1.35 2.42
N SER A 95 -7.18 -0.86 3.45
CA SER A 95 -7.80 -0.08 4.53
C SER A 95 -8.32 1.27 4.08
N THR A 96 -7.72 1.88 3.05
CA THR A 96 -8.06 3.22 2.58
C THR A 96 -8.91 3.25 1.32
N ASN A 97 -9.32 2.10 0.79
CA ASN A 97 -10.18 2.02 -0.39
C ASN A 97 -11.53 2.74 -0.20
N ALA A 98 -12.08 2.72 1.03
CA ALA A 98 -13.36 3.36 1.33
C ALA A 98 -13.32 4.90 1.28
N ILE A 99 -12.14 5.50 1.34
CA ILE A 99 -11.95 6.96 1.32
C ILE A 99 -11.28 7.47 0.04
N THR A 100 -10.89 6.57 -0.86
CA THR A 100 -10.21 6.92 -2.10
C THR A 100 -11.19 7.51 -3.12
N PRO A 101 -10.99 8.78 -3.58
CA PRO A 101 -11.92 9.44 -4.49
C PRO A 101 -11.93 8.82 -5.89
N PHE A 102 -10.84 8.20 -6.30
CA PHE A 102 -10.64 7.65 -7.64
C PHE A 102 -11.12 6.21 -7.80
N LEU A 103 -11.79 5.65 -6.79
CA LEU A 103 -12.35 4.31 -6.89
C LEU A 103 -13.44 4.27 -7.97
N PHE A 104 -13.30 3.38 -8.94
CA PHE A 104 -14.16 3.37 -10.13
C PHE A 104 -15.65 3.08 -9.85
N TYR A 105 -16.02 2.47 -8.71
CA TYR A 105 -17.43 2.31 -8.32
C TYR A 105 -17.96 3.47 -7.47
N MET A 106 -17.16 4.47 -7.17
CA MET A 106 -17.61 5.59 -6.35
C MET A 106 -18.81 6.34 -6.97
N PRO A 107 -18.87 6.58 -8.30
CA PRO A 107 -20.05 7.16 -8.93
C PRO A 107 -21.30 6.29 -8.77
N LEU A 108 -21.14 4.96 -8.79
CA LEU A 108 -22.25 4.03 -8.61
C LEU A 108 -22.79 4.11 -7.17
N VAL A 109 -21.89 4.08 -6.18
CA VAL A 109 -22.26 4.23 -4.76
C VAL A 109 -23.01 5.53 -4.53
N LEU A 110 -22.50 6.65 -5.06
CA LEU A 110 -23.17 7.96 -4.95
C LEU A 110 -24.54 7.96 -5.62
N THR A 111 -24.70 7.28 -6.75
CA THR A 111 -26.00 7.18 -7.44
C THR A 111 -27.03 6.44 -6.57
N TYR A 112 -26.63 5.35 -5.95
CA TYR A 112 -27.53 4.61 -5.04
C TYR A 112 -27.86 5.45 -3.79
N MET A 113 -26.87 6.11 -3.18
CA MET A 113 -27.12 6.94 -2.01
C MET A 113 -28.05 8.13 -2.29
N ARG A 114 -27.95 8.72 -3.49
CA ARG A 114 -28.84 9.81 -3.93
C ARG A 114 -30.29 9.41 -4.13
N GLN A 115 -30.61 8.12 -4.19
CA GLN A 115 -31.98 7.65 -4.16
C GLN A 115 -32.65 7.88 -2.80
N TYR A 116 -31.85 7.88 -1.72
CA TYR A 116 -32.33 8.11 -0.36
C TYR A 116 -32.23 9.59 0.05
N ASP A 117 -31.14 10.24 -0.32
CA ASP A 117 -30.92 11.66 -0.07
C ASP A 117 -30.25 12.32 -1.28
N LYS A 118 -30.99 13.20 -1.94
CA LYS A 118 -30.56 13.91 -3.17
C LYS A 118 -29.37 14.86 -2.94
N GLN A 119 -29.12 15.28 -1.69
CA GLN A 119 -28.06 16.22 -1.35
C GLN A 119 -26.70 15.55 -1.07
N ILE A 120 -26.62 14.22 -1.07
CA ILE A 120 -25.38 13.52 -0.79
C ILE A 120 -24.34 13.81 -1.88
N THR A 121 -23.22 14.33 -1.40
CA THR A 121 -22.02 14.62 -2.18
C THR A 121 -20.90 13.64 -1.80
N TYR A 122 -19.87 13.51 -2.62
CA TYR A 122 -18.67 12.73 -2.26
C TYR A 122 -18.09 13.16 -0.90
N GLY A 123 -18.02 14.48 -0.65
CA GLY A 123 -17.55 14.99 0.65
C GLY A 123 -18.36 14.54 1.86
N SER A 124 -19.69 14.41 1.70
CA SER A 124 -20.56 13.86 2.74
C SER A 124 -20.25 12.39 3.01
N LEU A 125 -20.06 11.59 1.95
CA LEU A 125 -19.68 10.20 2.05
C LEU A 125 -18.32 10.05 2.76
N LEU A 126 -17.33 10.82 2.35
CA LEU A 126 -16.00 10.82 2.96
C LEU A 126 -16.06 11.14 4.45
N LYS A 127 -16.90 12.12 4.87
CA LYS A 127 -17.09 12.49 6.27
C LYS A 127 -17.60 11.36 7.15
N TYR A 128 -18.33 10.40 6.57
CA TYR A 128 -18.79 9.21 7.29
C TYR A 128 -17.79 8.05 7.23
N THR A 129 -17.15 7.85 6.09
CA THR A 129 -16.31 6.66 5.85
C THR A 129 -14.89 6.75 6.40
N TRP A 130 -14.31 7.97 6.55
CA TRP A 130 -12.93 8.13 7.00
C TRP A 130 -12.65 7.52 8.38
N ARG A 131 -13.61 7.63 9.30
CA ARG A 131 -13.49 7.04 10.64
C ARG A 131 -13.40 5.51 10.58
N TYR A 132 -14.23 4.89 9.75
CA TYR A 132 -14.20 3.44 9.54
C TYR A 132 -12.89 3.00 8.90
N SER A 133 -12.40 3.75 7.92
CA SER A 133 -11.11 3.48 7.27
C SER A 133 -9.96 3.54 8.26
N LEU A 134 -9.91 4.54 9.13
CA LEU A 134 -8.89 4.64 10.18
C LEU A 134 -9.01 3.52 11.22
N CYS A 135 -10.21 3.16 11.65
CA CYS A 135 -10.42 2.04 12.56
C CYS A 135 -9.96 0.72 11.94
N ILE A 136 -10.27 0.49 10.66
CA ILE A 136 -9.84 -0.70 9.93
C ILE A 136 -8.32 -0.72 9.80
N LEU A 137 -7.70 0.40 9.42
CA LEU A 137 -6.25 0.51 9.33
C LEU A 137 -5.57 0.20 10.68
N ALA A 138 -6.08 0.78 11.77
CA ALA A 138 -5.57 0.54 13.10
C ALA A 138 -5.73 -0.92 13.53
N ALA A 139 -6.90 -1.52 13.32
CA ALA A 139 -7.19 -2.91 13.67
C ALA A 139 -6.29 -3.90 12.90
N TRP A 140 -6.16 -3.71 11.58
CA TRP A 140 -5.29 -4.55 10.75
C TRP A 140 -3.80 -4.38 11.08
N THR A 141 -3.37 -3.14 11.35
CA THR A 141 -1.98 -2.88 11.77
C THR A 141 -1.70 -3.52 13.12
N LEU A 142 -2.63 -3.45 14.06
CA LEU A 142 -2.49 -4.08 15.37
C LEU A 142 -2.44 -5.60 15.25
N LEU A 143 -3.32 -6.20 14.45
CA LEU A 143 -3.30 -7.63 14.15
C LEU A 143 -1.96 -8.04 13.53
N PHE A 144 -1.45 -7.27 12.57
CA PHE A 144 -0.17 -7.50 11.94
C PHE A 144 0.98 -7.48 12.94
N ILE A 145 1.00 -6.50 13.87
CA ILE A 145 2.02 -6.39 14.92
C ILE A 145 1.99 -7.64 15.81
N VAL A 146 0.81 -8.06 16.27
CA VAL A 146 0.65 -9.27 17.09
C VAL A 146 1.14 -10.51 16.34
N TRP A 147 0.74 -10.67 15.07
CA TRP A 147 1.13 -11.80 14.23
C TRP A 147 2.65 -11.85 14.00
N TYR A 148 3.25 -10.69 13.72
CA TYR A 148 4.69 -10.55 13.54
C TYR A 148 5.48 -10.89 14.81
N LEU A 149 5.02 -10.43 15.97
CA LEU A 149 5.67 -10.71 17.27
C LEU A 149 5.55 -12.19 17.66
N LEU A 150 4.45 -12.85 17.32
CA LEU A 150 4.25 -14.28 17.56
C LEU A 150 5.05 -15.15 16.56
N LYS A 151 5.72 -14.55 15.58
CA LYS A 151 6.49 -15.23 14.53
C LYS A 151 5.68 -16.29 13.76
N ILE A 152 4.39 -16.04 13.60
CA ILE A 152 3.51 -16.92 12.82
C ILE A 152 3.82 -16.70 11.33
N PRO A 153 3.94 -17.77 10.51
CA PRO A 153 4.21 -17.60 9.07
C PRO A 153 3.09 -16.81 8.40
N MET A 154 3.45 -15.86 7.56
CA MET A 154 2.51 -15.00 6.81
C MET A 154 2.30 -15.47 5.36
N GLY A 155 3.04 -16.48 4.94
CA GLY A 155 2.95 -17.14 3.63
C GLY A 155 3.20 -18.64 3.75
N LEU A 156 2.90 -19.36 2.67
CA LEU A 156 3.20 -20.79 2.53
C LEU A 156 4.62 -20.99 2.03
#